data_d40e0749a031084a83d79080d275bbe5
#
_entry.id   d40e0749a031084a83d79080d275bbe5
#
_cell.length_a   1.000
_cell.length_b   1.000
_cell.length_c   1.000
_cell.angle_alpha   90.00
_cell.angle_beta   90.00
_cell.angle_gamma   90.00
#
_symmetry.space_group_name_H-M   'P 1'
#
loop_
_entity.id
_entity.type
_entity.pdbx_description
1 polymer ?
#
loop_
_entity_poly.entity_id
_entity_poly.type
_entity_poly.pdbx_seq_one_letter_code
_entity_poly.pdbx_strand_id
1 'polypeptide(L)'
;MKFYDLNEIENDEVNTSYLRKAVYGESLTLAKVEVKQGETTQTHSHDTEEMIFVLKGCWLFHLPDGDVTLRENQMLCISPAVEHSSEVLEDTIALDICSKNRPDWVSGQDKSLHTNTEQFLWAV
;
A
#
# COMPACT_ATOMS: atom_id res chain seq x y z
N MET A 1 19.67 -1.84 -18.81
CA MET A 1 18.37 -1.13 -18.77
C MET A 1 17.25 -2.13 -18.64
N LYS A 2 16.27 -1.82 -17.82
CA LYS A 2 15.06 -2.65 -17.67
C LYS A 2 13.85 -1.80 -17.99
N PHE A 3 12.93 -2.37 -18.73
CA PHE A 3 11.67 -1.74 -19.12
C PHE A 3 10.51 -2.58 -18.62
N TYR A 4 9.52 -1.92 -18.03
CA TYR A 4 8.33 -2.61 -17.52
C TYR A 4 7.08 -1.91 -18.04
N ASP A 5 6.13 -2.70 -18.51
CA ASP A 5 4.78 -2.24 -18.81
C ASP A 5 3.87 -2.81 -17.73
N LEU A 6 3.32 -1.96 -16.88
CA LEU A 6 2.46 -2.40 -15.77
C LEU A 6 1.19 -3.08 -16.25
N ASN A 7 0.77 -2.84 -17.50
CA ASN A 7 -0.37 -3.55 -18.07
C ASN A 7 -0.07 -5.04 -18.30
N GLU A 8 1.22 -5.39 -18.44
CA GLU A 8 1.66 -6.77 -18.68
C GLU A 8 2.10 -7.49 -17.39
N ILE A 9 2.09 -6.80 -16.26
CA ILE A 9 2.45 -7.36 -14.97
C ILE A 9 1.18 -7.90 -14.30
N GLU A 10 1.22 -9.14 -13.83
CA GLU A 10 0.12 -9.74 -13.11
C GLU A 10 -0.06 -9.08 -11.74
N ASN A 11 -1.30 -8.99 -11.29
CA ASN A 11 -1.61 -8.52 -9.95
C ASN A 11 -1.09 -9.52 -8.91
N ASP A 12 -0.40 -8.99 -7.90
CA ASP A 12 -0.25 -9.70 -6.64
C ASP A 12 -1.51 -9.38 -5.83
N GLU A 13 -2.37 -10.36 -5.69
CA GLU A 13 -3.61 -10.21 -4.95
C GLU A 13 -3.33 -10.31 -3.46
N VAL A 14 -3.24 -9.16 -2.79
CA VAL A 14 -3.06 -9.11 -1.34
C VAL A 14 -4.31 -9.68 -0.66
N ASN A 15 -5.46 -9.24 -1.13
CA ASN A 15 -6.78 -9.85 -0.85
C ASN A 15 -7.75 -9.37 -1.94
N THR A 16 -9.04 -9.72 -1.83
CA THR A 16 -10.04 -9.36 -2.84
C THR A 16 -10.25 -7.86 -2.98
N SER A 17 -9.85 -7.08 -1.98
CA SER A 17 -10.00 -5.62 -1.95
C SER A 17 -8.68 -4.87 -2.13
N TYR A 18 -7.58 -5.57 -2.37
CA TYR A 18 -6.25 -4.96 -2.47
C TYR A 18 -5.43 -5.69 -3.54
N LEU A 19 -5.29 -5.06 -4.69
CA LEU A 19 -4.50 -5.58 -5.80
C LEU A 19 -3.23 -4.75 -5.95
N ARG A 20 -2.10 -5.41 -6.16
CA ARG A 20 -0.80 -4.75 -6.24
C ARG A 20 -0.01 -5.24 -7.44
N LYS A 21 0.59 -4.31 -8.17
CA LYS A 21 1.57 -4.60 -9.23
C LYS A 21 2.88 -3.94 -8.82
N ALA A 22 3.88 -4.73 -8.45
CA ALA A 22 5.14 -4.22 -7.93
C ALA A 22 6.29 -4.42 -8.90
N VAL A 23 7.15 -3.42 -8.99
CA VAL A 23 8.40 -3.46 -9.74
C VAL A 23 9.54 -3.16 -8.78
N TYR A 24 10.54 -4.02 -8.77
CA TYR A 24 11.67 -3.96 -7.86
C TYR A 24 12.91 -3.48 -8.61
N GLY A 25 13.33 -2.23 -8.34
CA GLY A 25 14.59 -1.70 -8.83
C GLY A 25 15.75 -2.06 -7.91
N GLU A 26 16.91 -1.48 -8.15
CA GLU A 26 18.09 -1.71 -7.30
C GLU A 26 17.94 -1.05 -5.94
N SER A 27 17.41 0.17 -5.90
CA SER A 27 17.29 0.97 -4.68
C SER A 27 15.86 1.38 -4.36
N LEU A 28 14.92 1.10 -5.24
CA LEU A 28 13.55 1.54 -5.11
C LEU A 28 12.61 0.40 -5.46
N THR A 29 11.48 0.37 -4.79
CA THR A 29 10.34 -0.47 -5.15
C THR A 29 9.17 0.45 -5.46
N LEU A 30 8.53 0.22 -6.59
CA LEU A 30 7.31 0.94 -6.97
C LEU A 30 6.18 -0.07 -7.13
N ALA A 31 5.05 0.22 -6.50
CA ALA A 31 3.84 -0.56 -6.71
C ALA A 31 2.70 0.35 -7.14
N LYS A 32 1.93 -0.10 -8.11
CA LYS A 32 0.63 0.48 -8.40
C LYS A 32 -0.40 -0.39 -7.69
N VAL A 33 -1.21 0.24 -6.85
CA VAL A 33 -2.21 -0.46 -6.04
C VAL A 33 -3.61 0.01 -6.39
N GLU A 34 -4.53 -0.94 -6.39
CA GLU A 34 -5.96 -0.70 -6.51
C GLU A 34 -6.60 -1.24 -5.24
N VAL A 35 -7.19 -0.35 -4.45
CA VAL A 35 -7.76 -0.69 -3.15
C VAL A 35 -9.21 -0.24 -3.10
N LYS A 36 -10.06 -1.10 -2.55
CA LYS A 36 -11.50 -0.87 -2.48
C LYS A 36 -11.87 -0.16 -1.18
N GLN A 37 -12.96 0.61 -1.26
CA GLN A 37 -13.55 1.23 -0.08
C GLN A 37 -13.75 0.20 1.04
N GLY A 38 -13.35 0.57 2.25
CA GLY A 38 -13.47 -0.28 3.43
C GLY A 38 -12.25 -1.12 3.72
N GLU A 39 -11.28 -1.20 2.82
CA GLU A 39 -10.03 -1.90 3.08
C GLU A 39 -9.25 -1.19 4.18
N THR A 40 -8.70 -1.96 5.12
CA THR A 40 -7.91 -1.42 6.22
C THR A 40 -6.54 -2.08 6.28
N THR A 41 -5.56 -1.32 6.75
CA THR A 41 -4.23 -1.83 7.06
C THR A 41 -3.95 -1.61 8.53
N GLN A 42 -3.58 -2.67 9.23
CA GLN A 42 -3.27 -2.61 10.65
C GLN A 42 -2.02 -1.78 10.90
N THR A 43 -1.90 -1.25 12.12
CA THR A 43 -0.73 -0.49 12.53
C THR A 43 0.54 -1.34 12.40
N HIS A 44 1.51 -0.81 11.68
CA HIS A 44 2.80 -1.45 11.44
C HIS A 44 3.86 -0.40 11.15
N SER A 45 5.09 -0.82 11.10
CA SER A 45 6.22 0.00 10.68
C SER A 45 7.20 -0.84 9.88
N HIS A 46 8.06 -0.20 9.12
CA HIS A 46 9.13 -0.85 8.36
C HIS A 46 10.34 0.07 8.30
N ASP A 47 11.48 -0.48 7.93
CA ASP A 47 12.75 0.26 7.90
C ASP A 47 12.99 1.01 6.59
N THR A 48 12.00 1.04 5.70
CA THR A 48 12.06 1.76 4.43
C THR A 48 11.27 3.06 4.53
N GLU A 49 11.77 4.10 3.85
CA GLU A 49 10.95 5.26 3.56
C GLU A 49 9.85 4.87 2.56
N GLU A 50 8.66 5.40 2.76
CA GLU A 50 7.53 5.13 1.89
C GLU A 50 6.87 6.43 1.44
N MET A 51 6.52 6.49 0.17
CA MET A 51 5.76 7.61 -0.41
C MET A 51 4.50 7.04 -1.05
N ILE A 52 3.35 7.58 -0.68
CA ILE A 52 2.08 7.16 -1.24
C ILE A 52 1.48 8.32 -2.01
N PHE A 53 1.28 8.13 -3.31
CA PHE A 53 0.71 9.14 -4.20
C PHE A 53 -0.63 8.65 -4.73
N VAL A 54 -1.72 9.33 -4.37
CA VAL A 54 -3.06 8.96 -4.82
C VAL A 54 -3.31 9.51 -6.22
N LEU A 55 -3.56 8.61 -7.16
CA LEU A 55 -3.94 8.98 -8.53
C LEU A 55 -5.43 9.28 -8.62
N LYS A 56 -6.24 8.53 -7.87
CA LYS A 56 -7.69 8.67 -7.84
C LYS A 56 -8.23 8.05 -6.56
N GLY A 57 -9.20 8.70 -5.92
CA GLY A 57 -9.88 8.15 -4.76
C GLY A 57 -9.60 8.92 -3.47
N CYS A 58 -9.71 8.21 -2.34
CA CYS A 58 -9.55 8.81 -1.02
C CYS A 58 -9.05 7.76 -0.04
N TRP A 59 -7.89 8.03 0.57
CA TRP A 59 -7.21 7.08 1.46
C TRP A 59 -6.78 7.81 2.74
N LEU A 60 -7.27 7.36 3.89
CA LEU A 60 -6.99 7.95 5.19
C LEU A 60 -5.86 7.18 5.86
N PHE A 61 -4.85 7.91 6.32
CA PHE A 61 -3.71 7.35 7.06
C PHE A 61 -3.69 7.89 8.49
N HIS A 62 -3.43 7.02 9.44
CA HIS A 62 -3.26 7.35 10.86
C HIS A 62 -1.77 7.26 11.20
N LEU A 63 -1.22 8.37 11.67
CA LEU A 63 0.19 8.50 12.03
C LEU A 63 0.29 9.05 13.47
N PRO A 64 1.45 8.90 14.14
CA PRO A 64 1.59 9.44 15.49
C PRO A 64 1.29 10.95 15.59
N ASP A 65 1.61 11.70 14.52
CA ASP A 65 1.39 13.16 14.50
C ASP A 65 -0.04 13.55 14.13
N GLY A 66 -0.88 12.60 13.78
CA GLY A 66 -2.28 12.85 13.40
C GLY A 66 -2.67 12.15 12.11
N ASP A 67 -3.92 12.36 11.71
CA ASP A 67 -4.48 11.73 10.53
C ASP A 67 -4.24 12.57 9.28
N VAL A 68 -4.01 11.87 8.16
CA VAL A 68 -3.87 12.51 6.85
C VAL A 68 -4.80 11.82 5.88
N THR A 69 -5.67 12.59 5.23
CA THR A 69 -6.54 12.08 4.18
C THR A 69 -5.93 12.46 2.83
N LEU A 70 -5.59 11.46 2.04
CA LEU A 70 -5.04 11.66 0.70
C LEU A 70 -6.14 11.57 -0.34
N ARG A 71 -6.24 12.61 -1.15
CA ARG A 71 -7.12 12.68 -2.31
C ARG A 71 -6.28 12.75 -3.59
N GLU A 72 -6.93 12.84 -4.73
CA GLU A 72 -6.27 12.88 -6.04
C GLU A 72 -5.13 13.90 -6.06
N ASN A 73 -3.96 13.47 -6.56
CA ASN A 73 -2.74 14.26 -6.67
C ASN A 73 -2.08 14.66 -5.35
N GLN A 74 -2.47 14.04 -4.25
CA GLN A 74 -1.86 14.27 -2.95
C GLN A 74 -0.92 13.12 -2.58
N MET A 75 0.14 13.44 -1.85
CA MET A 75 1.19 12.51 -1.48
C MET A 75 1.49 12.60 0.01
N LEU A 76 1.77 11.44 0.60
CA LEU A 76 2.25 11.32 1.97
C LEU A 76 3.62 10.65 1.94
N CYS A 77 4.58 11.24 2.68
CA CYS A 77 5.89 10.63 2.90
C CYS A 77 5.95 10.11 4.34
N ILE A 78 6.26 8.84 4.49
CA ILE A 78 6.38 8.18 5.80
C ILE A 78 7.84 7.80 5.98
N SER A 79 8.47 8.37 7.02
CA SER A 79 9.86 8.08 7.36
C SER A 79 10.04 6.64 7.86
N PRO A 80 11.25 6.07 7.75
CA PRO A 80 11.51 4.74 8.31
C PRO A 80 11.12 4.64 9.78
N ALA A 81 10.61 3.49 10.18
CA ALA A 81 10.22 3.14 11.54
C ALA A 81 9.04 3.93 12.12
N VAL A 82 8.36 4.77 11.36
CA VAL A 82 7.15 5.47 11.81
C VAL A 82 5.96 4.53 11.70
N GLU A 83 5.28 4.30 12.82
CA GLU A 83 4.08 3.48 12.84
C GLU A 83 2.93 4.16 12.08
N HIS A 84 2.19 3.39 11.33
CA HIS A 84 1.04 3.89 10.57
C HIS A 84 0.03 2.79 10.32
N SER A 85 -1.21 3.22 10.15
CA SER A 85 -2.34 2.38 9.74
C SER A 85 -3.17 3.16 8.73
N SER A 86 -4.12 2.51 8.08
CA SER A 86 -4.90 3.18 7.05
C SER A 86 -6.30 2.59 6.88
N GLU A 87 -7.17 3.41 6.29
CA GLU A 87 -8.53 3.04 5.90
C GLU A 87 -8.82 3.66 4.53
N VAL A 88 -9.31 2.85 3.61
CA VAL A 88 -9.70 3.32 2.29
C VAL A 88 -11.12 3.85 2.34
N LEU A 89 -11.30 5.15 2.10
CA LEU A 89 -12.61 5.80 2.21
C LEU A 89 -13.42 5.74 0.91
N GLU A 90 -12.74 5.66 -0.24
CA GLU A 90 -13.33 5.47 -1.56
C GLU A 90 -12.41 4.53 -2.35
N ASP A 91 -12.93 3.86 -3.37
CA ASP A 91 -12.08 3.06 -4.27
C ASP A 91 -10.91 3.92 -4.75
N THR A 92 -9.69 3.43 -4.56
CA THR A 92 -8.47 4.22 -4.76
C THR A 92 -7.50 3.51 -5.68
N ILE A 93 -6.86 4.30 -6.53
CA ILE A 93 -5.69 3.89 -7.33
C ILE A 93 -4.54 4.78 -6.86
N ALA A 94 -3.43 4.17 -6.47
CA ALA A 94 -2.29 4.89 -5.92
C ALA A 94 -0.97 4.27 -6.37
N LEU A 95 0.09 5.07 -6.28
CA LEU A 95 1.46 4.59 -6.38
C LEU A 95 2.05 4.53 -4.97
N ASP A 96 2.65 3.41 -4.65
CA ASP A 96 3.33 3.17 -3.38
C ASP A 96 4.81 2.95 -3.70
N ILE A 97 5.64 3.87 -3.25
CA ILE A 97 7.07 3.90 -3.59
C ILE A 97 7.85 3.75 -2.30
N CYS A 98 8.74 2.77 -2.25
CA CYS A 98 9.57 2.52 -1.07
C CYS A 98 11.04 2.57 -1.44
N SER A 99 11.86 3.09 -0.52
CA SER A 99 13.30 2.91 -0.60
C SER A 99 13.63 1.45 -0.38
N LYS A 100 14.64 0.94 -1.08
CA LYS A 100 15.05 -0.47 -1.04
C LYS A 100 13.91 -1.41 -1.48
N ASN A 101 14.18 -2.70 -1.43
CA ASN A 101 13.17 -3.72 -1.68
C ASN A 101 12.32 -3.93 -0.44
N ARG A 102 11.11 -4.40 -0.64
CA ARG A 102 10.18 -4.78 0.43
C ARG A 102 10.15 -6.30 0.52
N PRO A 103 11.00 -6.91 1.37
CA PRO A 103 11.01 -8.38 1.51
C PRO A 103 9.69 -8.93 2.02
N ASP A 104 8.93 -8.17 2.80
CA ASP A 104 7.60 -8.55 3.24
C ASP A 104 6.61 -8.66 2.08
N TRP A 105 6.75 -7.82 1.04
CA TRP A 105 5.92 -7.94 -0.17
C TRP A 105 6.32 -9.15 -1.00
N VAL A 106 7.62 -9.39 -1.14
CA VAL A 106 8.14 -10.52 -1.92
C VAL A 106 7.70 -11.84 -1.30
N SER A 107 7.77 -11.96 0.03
CA SER A 107 7.38 -13.17 0.75
C SER A 107 5.88 -13.30 0.98
N GLY A 108 5.13 -12.19 0.85
CA GLY A 108 3.71 -12.16 1.17
C GLY A 108 3.41 -11.98 2.65
N GLN A 109 4.41 -11.72 3.48
CA GLN A 109 4.22 -11.53 4.93
C GLN A 109 3.35 -10.32 5.25
N ASP A 110 3.37 -9.28 4.41
CA ASP A 110 2.55 -8.09 4.62
C ASP A 110 1.06 -8.38 4.47
N LYS A 111 0.68 -9.45 3.79
CA LYS A 111 -0.74 -9.74 3.49
C LYS A 111 -1.59 -9.86 4.75
N SER A 112 -1.01 -10.32 5.84
CA SER A 112 -1.71 -10.42 7.13
C SER A 112 -2.07 -9.07 7.75
N LEU A 113 -1.44 -7.97 7.31
CA LEU A 113 -1.71 -6.61 7.79
C LEU A 113 -2.96 -6.01 7.13
N HIS A 114 -3.32 -6.49 5.95
CA HIS A 114 -4.41 -5.96 5.14
C HIS A 114 -5.63 -6.84 5.33
N THR A 115 -6.63 -6.32 6.02
CA THR A 115 -7.85 -7.08 6.33
C THR A 115 -9.05 -6.39 5.71
N ASN A 116 -9.98 -7.20 5.19
CA ASN A 116 -11.31 -6.73 4.86
C ASN A 116 -12.31 -7.45 5.77
N THR A 117 -13.59 -7.08 5.65
CA THR A 117 -14.64 -7.64 6.49
C THR A 117 -14.72 -9.17 6.40
N GLU A 118 -14.55 -9.73 5.22
CA GLU A 118 -14.58 -11.18 5.00
C GLU A 118 -13.44 -11.88 5.71
N GLN A 119 -12.21 -11.35 5.59
CA GLN A 119 -11.04 -11.91 6.28
C GLN A 119 -11.21 -11.83 7.79
N PHE A 120 -11.77 -10.74 8.28
CA PHE A 120 -12.03 -10.59 9.71
C PHE A 120 -12.98 -11.65 10.23
N LEU A 121 -14.02 -11.98 9.46
CA LEU A 121 -14.98 -13.05 9.84
C LEU A 121 -14.30 -14.41 9.89
N TRP A 122 -13.34 -14.67 9.03
CA TRP A 122 -12.59 -15.93 9.02
C TRP A 122 -11.55 -16.02 10.13
N ALA A 123 -11.09 -14.90 10.66
CA ALA A 123 -10.11 -14.86 11.74
C ALA A 123 -10.71 -15.17 13.12
N VAL A 124 -12.02 -15.21 13.19
CA VAL A 124 -12.77 -15.57 14.41
C VAL A 124 -13.08 -17.05 14.41
#